data_b0ceb9c85ddea5ffaa4b6c9b0e608bdd
#
_entry.id   b0ceb9c85ddea5ffaa4b6c9b0e608bdd
#
_cell.length_a   1.000
_cell.length_b   1.000
_cell.length_c   1.000
_cell.angle_alpha   90.00
_cell.angle_beta   90.00
_cell.angle_gamma   90.00
#
_symmetry.space_group_name_H-M   'P 1'
#
loop_
_entity.id
_entity.type
_entity.pdbx_description
1 polymer ?
#
loop_
_entity_poly.entity_id
_entity_poly.type
_entity_poly.pdbx_seq_one_letter_code
_entity_poly.pdbx_strand_id
1 'polypeptide(L)'
;MRVFLPQEAGEINDKQSYADSKLIAKYDTEKVLESDLLIAVLDGSVIDAGVASEIGVAYAKGIPCLGLYTDSRQQGYDNIKKIEALSEVAESQFPYANLYTVGLIKLNGEVVNDEKLLLNAIGKYL
;
A
#
# COMPACT_ATOMS: atom_id res chain seq x y z
N MET A 1 -14.71 13.16 3.67
CA MET A 1 -13.65 12.38 3.03
C MET A 1 -13.71 10.93 3.46
N ARG A 2 -13.56 10.02 2.53
CA ARG A 2 -13.54 8.58 2.82
C ARG A 2 -12.15 8.02 2.60
N VAL A 3 -11.59 7.44 3.64
CA VAL A 3 -10.29 6.78 3.61
C VAL A 3 -10.53 5.28 3.76
N PHE A 4 -9.93 4.48 2.90
CA PHE A 4 -10.00 3.04 2.98
C PHE A 4 -8.66 2.46 3.41
N LEU A 5 -8.70 1.61 4.43
CA LEU A 5 -7.59 0.83 4.91
C LEU A 5 -7.96 -0.65 4.71
N PRO A 6 -7.39 -1.34 3.72
CA PRO A 6 -7.79 -2.71 3.37
C PRO A 6 -7.76 -3.69 4.53
N GLN A 7 -6.86 -3.49 5.48
CA GLN A 7 -6.74 -4.35 6.65
C GLN A 7 -7.96 -4.34 7.55
N GLU A 8 -8.83 -3.34 7.43
CA GLU A 8 -10.06 -3.23 8.23
C GLU A 8 -11.25 -3.96 7.60
N ALA A 9 -11.10 -4.54 6.42
CA ALA A 9 -12.15 -5.28 5.74
C ALA A 9 -12.26 -6.73 6.20
N GLY A 10 -11.70 -7.09 7.35
CA GLY A 10 -11.67 -8.45 7.86
C GLY A 10 -13.04 -9.09 8.10
N GLU A 11 -14.06 -8.28 8.37
CA GLU A 11 -15.41 -8.80 8.63
C GLU A 11 -16.03 -9.50 7.42
N ILE A 12 -15.81 -8.97 6.22
CA ILE A 12 -16.32 -9.58 5.00
C ILE A 12 -15.53 -10.84 4.63
N ASN A 13 -14.32 -10.95 5.14
CA ASN A 13 -13.42 -12.07 4.88
C ASN A 13 -13.51 -13.15 5.97
N ASP A 14 -14.60 -13.19 6.72
CA ASP A 14 -14.81 -14.21 7.74
C ASP A 14 -15.14 -15.57 7.10
N LYS A 15 -15.35 -16.58 7.96
CA LYS A 15 -15.59 -17.96 7.50
C LYS A 15 -16.81 -18.11 6.61
N GLN A 16 -17.83 -17.26 6.76
CA GLN A 16 -19.08 -17.39 6.02
C GLN A 16 -18.94 -16.92 4.58
N SER A 17 -18.16 -15.89 4.36
CA SER A 17 -17.86 -15.36 3.02
C SER A 17 -16.54 -15.85 2.45
N TYR A 18 -15.83 -16.66 3.19
CA TYR A 18 -14.47 -17.10 2.90
C TYR A 18 -14.30 -17.73 1.53
N ALA A 19 -15.27 -18.50 1.09
CA ALA A 19 -15.20 -19.20 -0.20
C ALA A 19 -15.85 -18.43 -1.34
N ASP A 20 -16.37 -17.24 -1.11
CA ASP A 20 -17.05 -16.45 -2.15
C ASP A 20 -16.14 -15.34 -2.67
N SER A 21 -15.32 -15.71 -3.66
CA SER A 21 -14.38 -14.78 -4.26
C SER A 21 -15.05 -13.59 -4.94
N LYS A 22 -16.20 -13.79 -5.54
CA LYS A 22 -16.93 -12.71 -6.23
C LYS A 22 -17.48 -11.71 -5.24
N LEU A 23 -18.00 -12.17 -4.11
CA LEU A 23 -18.50 -11.29 -3.07
C LEU A 23 -17.37 -10.45 -2.46
N ILE A 24 -16.24 -11.09 -2.16
CA ILE A 24 -15.06 -10.40 -1.62
C ILE A 24 -14.56 -9.35 -2.61
N ALA A 25 -14.39 -9.73 -3.88
CA ALA A 25 -13.90 -8.82 -4.91
C ALA A 25 -14.84 -7.63 -5.09
N LYS A 26 -16.13 -7.87 -5.11
CA LYS A 26 -17.13 -6.82 -5.24
C LYS A 26 -17.10 -5.86 -4.05
N TYR A 27 -17.11 -6.40 -2.84
CA TYR A 27 -17.10 -5.59 -1.62
C TYR A 27 -15.84 -4.72 -1.53
N ASP A 28 -14.66 -5.35 -1.69
CA ASP A 28 -13.39 -4.63 -1.56
C ASP A 28 -13.24 -3.59 -2.67
N THR A 29 -13.65 -3.91 -3.89
CA THR A 29 -13.62 -2.96 -5.00
C THR A 29 -14.54 -1.77 -4.73
N GLU A 30 -15.75 -2.01 -4.28
CA GLU A 30 -16.69 -0.94 -3.95
C GLU A 30 -16.13 -0.01 -2.87
N LYS A 31 -15.48 -0.58 -1.85
CA LYS A 31 -14.85 0.22 -0.78
C LYS A 31 -13.74 1.11 -1.31
N VAL A 32 -12.90 0.60 -2.20
CA VAL A 32 -11.86 1.41 -2.85
C VAL A 32 -12.51 2.52 -3.68
N LEU A 33 -13.48 2.19 -4.50
CA LEU A 33 -14.11 3.16 -5.42
C LEU A 33 -14.88 4.27 -4.69
N GLU A 34 -15.36 4.00 -3.48
CA GLU A 34 -16.03 4.99 -2.64
C GLU A 34 -15.03 5.89 -1.88
N SER A 35 -13.75 5.56 -1.91
CA SER A 35 -12.73 6.24 -1.11
C SER A 35 -12.17 7.46 -1.83
N ASP A 36 -11.74 8.43 -1.05
CA ASP A 36 -10.99 9.59 -1.54
C ASP A 36 -9.49 9.39 -1.35
N LEU A 37 -9.09 8.44 -0.53
CA LEU A 37 -7.70 8.11 -0.26
C LEU A 37 -7.59 6.65 0.17
N LEU A 38 -6.59 5.95 -0.37
CA LEU A 38 -6.24 4.60 0.05
C LEU A 38 -4.96 4.63 0.87
N ILE A 39 -4.95 3.98 2.03
CA ILE A 39 -3.75 3.82 2.85
C ILE A 39 -3.42 2.34 2.90
N ALA A 40 -2.20 1.99 2.51
CA ALA A 40 -1.77 0.60 2.44
C ALA A 40 -0.51 0.38 3.27
N VAL A 41 -0.53 -0.65 4.11
CA VAL A 41 0.67 -1.12 4.83
C VAL A 41 1.34 -2.17 3.97
N LEU A 42 2.61 -1.94 3.66
CA LEU A 42 3.36 -2.74 2.69
C LEU A 42 4.32 -3.74 3.34
N ASP A 43 4.32 -3.80 4.67
CA ASP A 43 5.24 -4.65 5.42
C ASP A 43 4.96 -6.13 5.22
N GLY A 44 5.99 -6.95 5.47
CA GLY A 44 5.93 -8.38 5.29
C GLY A 44 6.96 -8.86 4.28
N SER A 45 7.03 -10.16 4.05
CA SER A 45 7.97 -10.74 3.08
C SER A 45 7.63 -10.35 1.64
N VAL A 46 6.34 -10.18 1.36
CA VAL A 46 5.83 -9.63 0.11
C VAL A 46 4.62 -8.77 0.43
N ILE A 47 4.28 -7.85 -0.46
CA ILE A 47 3.04 -7.09 -0.33
C ILE A 47 1.87 -8.06 -0.48
N ASP A 48 0.90 -7.97 0.42
CA ASP A 48 -0.31 -8.81 0.33
C ASP A 48 -0.97 -8.66 -1.05
N ALA A 49 -1.32 -9.79 -1.66
CA ALA A 49 -1.87 -9.80 -3.01
C ALA A 49 -3.18 -9.01 -3.12
N GLY A 50 -4.04 -9.11 -2.10
CA GLY A 50 -5.29 -8.34 -2.06
C GLY A 50 -5.03 -6.84 -1.97
N VAL A 51 -4.09 -6.44 -1.14
CA VAL A 51 -3.69 -5.03 -1.02
C VAL A 51 -3.12 -4.52 -2.33
N ALA A 52 -2.27 -5.31 -3.00
CA ALA A 52 -1.71 -4.94 -4.30
C ALA A 52 -2.82 -4.73 -5.34
N SER A 53 -3.84 -5.59 -5.35
CA SER A 53 -4.98 -5.48 -6.25
C SER A 53 -5.77 -4.18 -5.99
N GLU A 54 -5.99 -3.84 -4.74
CA GLU A 54 -6.70 -2.62 -4.36
C GLU A 54 -5.92 -1.36 -4.74
N ILE A 55 -4.60 -1.40 -4.61
CA ILE A 55 -3.72 -0.32 -5.09
C ILE A 55 -3.89 -0.11 -6.59
N GLY A 56 -3.94 -1.19 -7.37
CA GLY A 56 -4.16 -1.12 -8.80
C GLY A 56 -5.50 -0.48 -9.17
N VAL A 57 -6.57 -0.87 -8.47
CA VAL A 57 -7.90 -0.30 -8.66
C VAL A 57 -7.90 1.19 -8.33
N ALA A 58 -7.29 1.57 -7.19
CA ALA A 58 -7.20 2.97 -6.78
C ALA A 58 -6.49 3.82 -7.82
N TYR A 59 -5.33 3.34 -8.31
CA TYR A 59 -4.58 4.05 -9.34
C TYR A 59 -5.43 4.24 -10.59
N ALA A 60 -6.08 3.20 -11.07
CA ALA A 60 -6.88 3.25 -12.30
C ALA A 60 -8.03 4.24 -12.20
N LYS A 61 -8.56 4.46 -11.00
CA LYS A 61 -9.64 5.42 -10.75
C LYS A 61 -9.15 6.81 -10.37
N GLY A 62 -7.84 7.02 -10.30
CA GLY A 62 -7.29 8.31 -9.91
C GLY A 62 -7.38 8.61 -8.43
N ILE A 63 -7.56 7.59 -7.59
CA ILE A 63 -7.61 7.72 -6.14
C ILE A 63 -6.18 7.70 -5.61
N PRO A 64 -5.72 8.74 -4.89
CA PRO A 64 -4.37 8.73 -4.34
C PRO A 64 -4.18 7.62 -3.32
N CYS A 65 -2.97 7.08 -3.27
CA CYS A 65 -2.59 6.02 -2.35
C CYS A 65 -1.36 6.42 -1.55
N LEU A 66 -1.40 6.19 -0.25
CA LEU A 66 -0.26 6.35 0.62
C LEU A 66 0.17 4.97 1.11
N GLY A 67 1.45 4.65 0.91
CA GLY A 67 2.03 3.39 1.38
C GLY A 67 2.89 3.61 2.61
N LEU A 68 2.72 2.74 3.61
CA LEU A 68 3.58 2.70 4.78
C LEU A 68 4.48 1.47 4.69
N TYR A 69 5.78 1.69 4.62
CA TYR A 69 6.78 0.63 4.54
C TYR A 69 7.79 0.81 5.66
N THR A 70 7.62 0.07 6.76
CA THR A 70 8.47 0.17 7.94
C THR A 70 9.45 -0.99 8.08
N ASP A 71 9.47 -1.91 7.11
CA ASP A 71 10.30 -3.09 7.16
C ASP A 71 11.78 -2.73 7.15
N SER A 72 12.50 -3.13 8.20
CA SER A 72 13.92 -2.81 8.38
C SER A 72 14.84 -3.41 7.32
N ARG A 73 14.37 -4.43 6.58
CA ARG A 73 15.16 -5.05 5.51
C ARG A 73 15.53 -4.08 4.40
N GLN A 74 14.79 -2.98 4.24
CA GLN A 74 15.15 -1.95 3.28
C GLN A 74 16.44 -1.20 3.64
N GLN A 75 16.96 -1.39 4.87
CA GLN A 75 18.12 -0.65 5.39
C GLN A 75 19.34 -1.55 5.65
N GLY A 76 19.30 -2.81 5.23
CA GLY A 76 20.32 -3.80 5.58
C GLY A 76 21.55 -3.83 4.68
N TYR A 77 22.17 -2.69 4.39
CA TYR A 77 23.29 -2.62 3.44
C TYR A 77 24.54 -2.03 4.05
N ASP A 78 25.69 -2.66 3.75
CA ASP A 78 27.01 -2.19 4.20
C ASP A 78 27.66 -1.23 3.20
N ASN A 79 27.21 -1.17 1.96
CA ASN A 79 27.81 -0.36 0.92
C ASN A 79 27.16 1.02 0.87
N ILE A 80 27.96 2.07 1.15
CA ILE A 80 27.48 3.44 1.21
C ILE A 80 26.84 3.90 -0.10
N LYS A 81 27.43 3.52 -1.25
CA LYS A 81 26.86 3.89 -2.55
C LYS A 81 25.49 3.24 -2.76
N LYS A 82 25.33 1.99 -2.32
CA LYS A 82 24.02 1.33 -2.34
C LYS A 82 23.04 2.01 -1.41
N ILE A 83 23.48 2.36 -0.20
CA ILE A 83 22.65 3.08 0.75
C ILE A 83 22.16 4.39 0.16
N GLU A 84 23.04 5.16 -0.48
CA GLU A 84 22.67 6.41 -1.14
C GLU A 84 21.68 6.18 -2.29
N ALA A 85 21.96 5.19 -3.15
CA ALA A 85 21.09 4.85 -4.28
C ALA A 85 19.73 4.34 -3.83
N LEU A 86 19.67 3.68 -2.66
CA LEU A 86 18.46 3.08 -2.11
C LEU A 86 17.84 3.92 -0.99
N SER A 87 18.26 5.19 -0.86
CA SER A 87 17.72 6.09 0.15
C SER A 87 16.25 6.44 -0.09
N GLU A 88 15.78 6.32 -1.31
CA GLU A 88 14.37 6.48 -1.60
C GLU A 88 13.58 5.27 -1.10
N VAL A 89 12.51 5.54 -0.36
CA VAL A 89 11.72 4.49 0.28
C VAL A 89 11.16 3.52 -0.76
N ALA A 90 11.37 2.22 -0.51
CA ALA A 90 10.86 1.12 -1.33
C ALA A 90 11.34 1.13 -2.79
N GLU A 91 12.52 1.70 -3.06
CA GLU A 91 13.07 1.73 -4.42
C GLU A 91 14.17 0.68 -4.58
N SER A 92 13.91 -0.55 -4.14
CA SER A 92 14.86 -1.64 -4.19
C SER A 92 14.17 -3.00 -4.18
N GLN A 93 14.75 -3.97 -4.89
CA GLN A 93 14.30 -5.36 -4.84
C GLN A 93 14.75 -6.07 -3.58
N PHE A 94 15.77 -5.58 -2.88
CA PHE A 94 16.27 -6.22 -1.67
C PHE A 94 15.28 -6.20 -0.51
N PRO A 95 14.51 -5.15 -0.29
CA PRO A 95 13.43 -5.19 0.70
C PRO A 95 12.23 -6.03 0.27
N TYR A 96 12.30 -6.68 -0.87
CA TYR A 96 11.23 -7.54 -1.39
C TYR A 96 9.92 -6.80 -1.71
N ALA A 97 9.97 -5.49 -1.82
CA ALA A 97 8.82 -4.71 -2.27
C ALA A 97 8.66 -4.88 -3.78
N ASN A 98 7.46 -5.16 -4.23
CA ASN A 98 7.18 -5.25 -5.66
C ASN A 98 7.23 -3.85 -6.27
N LEU A 99 8.16 -3.62 -7.17
CA LEU A 99 8.39 -2.30 -7.75
C LEU A 99 7.22 -1.79 -8.59
N TYR A 100 6.49 -2.68 -9.24
CA TYR A 100 5.29 -2.27 -9.97
C TYR A 100 4.23 -1.71 -9.02
N THR A 101 3.94 -2.44 -7.94
CA THR A 101 2.97 -2.00 -6.93
C THR A 101 3.39 -0.70 -6.27
N VAL A 102 4.66 -0.61 -5.88
CA VAL A 102 5.23 0.62 -5.29
C VAL A 102 5.15 1.78 -6.28
N GLY A 103 5.45 1.53 -7.54
CA GLY A 103 5.35 2.53 -8.60
C GLY A 103 3.95 3.08 -8.78
N LEU A 104 2.94 2.22 -8.73
CA LEU A 104 1.55 2.65 -8.81
C LEU A 104 1.19 3.61 -7.67
N ILE A 105 1.69 3.34 -6.46
CA ILE A 105 1.50 4.24 -5.33
C ILE A 105 2.17 5.59 -5.59
N LYS A 106 3.42 5.58 -5.99
CA LYS A 106 4.22 6.80 -6.18
C LYS A 106 3.73 7.67 -7.34
N LEU A 107 3.08 7.09 -8.33
CA LEU A 107 2.55 7.86 -9.46
C LEU A 107 1.42 8.81 -9.05
N ASN A 108 0.66 8.46 -8.01
CA ASN A 108 -0.44 9.30 -7.53
C ASN A 108 -0.52 9.34 -6.00
N GLY A 109 0.64 9.36 -5.36
CA GLY A 109 0.73 9.38 -3.90
C GLY A 109 2.17 9.29 -3.47
N GLU A 110 2.42 8.72 -2.31
CA GLU A 110 3.77 8.55 -1.81
C GLU A 110 3.90 7.34 -0.89
N VAL A 111 5.12 6.84 -0.76
CA VAL A 111 5.48 5.79 0.20
C VAL A 111 6.33 6.43 1.29
N VAL A 112 5.96 6.20 2.53
CA VAL A 112 6.66 6.72 3.70
C VAL A 112 7.13 5.57 4.57
N ASN A 113 8.09 5.81 5.44
CA ASN A 113 8.72 4.79 6.25
C ASN A 113 8.49 4.95 7.76
N ASP A 114 7.65 5.87 8.18
CA ASP A 114 7.21 5.94 9.57
C ASP A 114 5.80 6.55 9.68
N GLU A 115 5.19 6.33 10.84
CA GLU A 115 3.80 6.74 11.08
C GLU A 115 3.62 8.27 11.11
N LYS A 116 4.61 9.01 11.58
CA LYS A 116 4.54 10.47 11.61
C LYS A 116 4.51 11.06 10.21
N LEU A 117 5.36 10.52 9.32
CA LEU A 117 5.36 10.91 7.93
C LEU A 117 4.05 10.56 7.25
N LEU A 118 3.46 9.41 7.61
CA LEU A 118 2.15 9.01 7.10
C LEU A 118 1.07 10.01 7.50
N LEU A 119 1.01 10.40 8.77
CA LEU A 119 0.04 11.37 9.25
C LEU A 119 0.19 12.72 8.56
N ASN A 120 1.42 13.17 8.36
CA ASN A 120 1.69 14.40 7.63
C ASN A 120 1.25 14.29 6.16
N ALA A 121 1.50 13.16 5.54
CA ALA A 121 1.12 12.92 4.15
C ALA A 121 -0.41 12.91 3.98
N ILE A 122 -1.15 12.32 4.90
CA ILE A 122 -2.62 12.34 4.86
C ILE A 122 -3.13 13.78 4.75
N GLY A 123 -2.55 14.69 5.51
CA GLY A 123 -2.93 16.11 5.47
C GLY A 123 -2.78 16.75 4.10
N LYS A 124 -1.81 16.31 3.31
CA LYS A 124 -1.59 16.85 1.95
C LYS A 124 -2.68 16.45 0.96
N TYR A 125 -3.35 15.31 1.20
CA TYR A 125 -4.33 14.74 0.27
C TYR A 125 -5.76 14.97 0.73
N LEU A 126 -5.92 15.65 1.85
CA LEU A 126 -7.24 16.09 2.33
C LEU A 126 -7.66 17.43 1.64
#